data_c198ae41ba3e7ba07091923cedcc490e
#
_entry.id   c198ae41ba3e7ba07091923cedcc490e
#
_cell.length_a   1.000
_cell.length_b   1.000
_cell.length_c   1.000
_cell.angle_alpha   90.00
_cell.angle_beta   90.00
_cell.angle_gamma   90.00
#
_symmetry.space_group_name_H-M   'P 1'
#
loop_
_entity.id
_entity.type
_entity.pdbx_description
1 polymer ?
#
loop_
_entity_poly.entity_id
_entity_poly.type
_entity_poly.pdbx_seq_one_letter_code
_entity_poly.pdbx_strand_id
1 'polypeptide(L)'
;VANWEFFLTFVRANEAMDNINIITLTTDFGEQDYSVGALKGQLYSLIPKARIVDISHQVDRYSITEAAYLLQGAYRYFPEGTIHIMGVNNELSAERGLLLLVYEGQYFITADNGFIALFTHNKKGAEVYLLDLEDRRSIFPTLAFSTKIAQRLCQGTPVAALGTPYSEHLYISNFIPKVRAQRIEGSVIYIDHFGNVVSNITEALLREEAKGRRFNVYFRYQSVDNSSVEEICTQYNQKEDGLSAGDPFLVFNHLKYLEMAIDKANPKSFGGSASLMGIHVGDTVSIDFI
;
A
#
# COMPACT_ATOMS: atom_id res chain seq x y z
N VAL A 1 -50.28 -16.58 -2.99
CA VAL A 1 -49.02 -17.16 -3.51
C VAL A 1 -48.34 -16.18 -4.45
N ALA A 2 -49.07 -15.47 -5.33
CA ALA A 2 -48.48 -14.50 -6.27
C ALA A 2 -47.78 -13.27 -5.63
N ASN A 3 -48.20 -12.86 -4.42
CA ASN A 3 -47.62 -11.70 -3.74
C ASN A 3 -46.24 -11.95 -3.14
N TRP A 4 -45.89 -13.19 -2.86
CA TRP A 4 -44.61 -13.54 -2.23
C TRP A 4 -43.46 -13.58 -3.25
N GLU A 5 -43.72 -14.10 -4.45
CA GLU A 5 -42.75 -14.07 -5.56
C GLU A 5 -42.46 -12.63 -6.03
N PHE A 6 -43.49 -11.79 -6.08
CA PHE A 6 -43.33 -10.37 -6.41
C PHE A 6 -42.52 -9.65 -5.33
N PHE A 7 -42.78 -9.95 -4.06
CA PHE A 7 -42.03 -9.40 -2.93
C PHE A 7 -40.56 -9.86 -2.94
N LEU A 8 -40.28 -11.15 -3.19
CA LEU A 8 -38.91 -11.66 -3.34
C LEU A 8 -38.19 -11.08 -4.54
N THR A 9 -38.90 -10.86 -5.67
CA THR A 9 -38.34 -10.20 -6.85
C THR A 9 -38.05 -8.73 -6.57
N PHE A 10 -38.94 -8.05 -5.83
CA PHE A 10 -38.75 -6.66 -5.42
C PHE A 10 -37.61 -6.53 -4.38
N VAL A 11 -37.49 -7.44 -3.42
CA VAL A 11 -36.38 -7.47 -2.45
C VAL A 11 -35.06 -7.76 -3.17
N ARG A 12 -35.01 -8.76 -4.07
CA ARG A 12 -33.82 -9.05 -4.89
C ARG A 12 -33.46 -7.91 -5.84
N ALA A 13 -34.45 -7.21 -6.41
CA ALA A 13 -34.23 -6.03 -7.22
C ALA A 13 -33.72 -4.84 -6.38
N ASN A 14 -34.19 -4.69 -5.12
CA ASN A 14 -33.65 -3.68 -4.20
C ASN A 14 -32.24 -4.05 -3.69
N GLU A 15 -31.96 -5.31 -3.40
CA GLU A 15 -30.60 -5.77 -3.05
C GLU A 15 -29.63 -5.58 -4.22
N ALA A 16 -30.11 -5.74 -5.47
CA ALA A 16 -29.33 -5.39 -6.67
C ALA A 16 -29.18 -3.87 -6.89
N MET A 17 -30.04 -3.05 -6.27
CA MET A 17 -29.96 -1.58 -6.36
C MET A 17 -28.98 -0.92 -5.40
N ASP A 18 -28.50 -1.64 -4.38
CA ASP A 18 -27.59 -1.11 -3.36
C ASP A 18 -26.10 -1.57 -3.48
N ASN A 19 -25.72 -2.23 -4.56
CA ASN A 19 -24.32 -2.54 -4.82
C ASN A 19 -23.58 -1.24 -5.21
N ILE A 20 -23.17 -0.51 -4.19
CA ILE A 20 -22.30 0.66 -4.34
C ILE A 20 -20.89 0.13 -4.66
N ASN A 21 -20.47 0.35 -5.88
CA ASN A 21 -19.13 0.01 -6.31
C ASN A 21 -18.13 1.01 -5.70
N ILE A 22 -17.31 0.57 -4.77
CA ILE A 22 -16.23 1.39 -4.23
C ILE A 22 -15.00 1.20 -5.10
N ILE A 23 -14.44 2.33 -5.55
CA ILE A 23 -13.19 2.35 -6.33
C ILE A 23 -12.22 3.24 -5.59
N THR A 24 -11.03 2.72 -5.26
CA THR A 24 -9.98 3.53 -4.65
C THR A 24 -8.90 3.88 -5.67
N LEU A 25 -8.29 5.04 -5.50
CA LEU A 25 -7.23 5.55 -6.36
C LEU A 25 -5.96 5.75 -5.54
N THR A 26 -4.86 5.17 -6.02
CA THR A 26 -3.49 5.40 -5.51
C THR A 26 -2.62 5.73 -6.71
N THR A 27 -2.14 6.96 -6.82
CA THR A 27 -1.39 7.44 -8.00
C THR A 27 -0.25 8.37 -7.60
N ASP A 28 0.69 8.57 -8.52
CA ASP A 28 1.77 9.56 -8.45
C ASP A 28 1.50 10.80 -9.33
N PHE A 29 0.24 11.05 -9.68
CA PHE A 29 -0.14 12.12 -10.62
C PHE A 29 -0.09 13.51 -10.01
N GLY A 30 -0.11 13.61 -8.67
CA GLY A 30 -0.29 14.88 -7.98
C GLY A 30 -1.71 15.43 -8.15
N GLU A 31 -1.93 16.65 -7.69
CA GLU A 31 -3.24 17.32 -7.74
C GLU A 31 -3.19 18.67 -8.50
N GLN A 32 -2.05 18.97 -9.15
CA GLN A 32 -1.83 20.26 -9.79
C GLN A 32 -2.35 20.32 -11.22
N ASP A 33 -2.48 19.18 -11.89
CA ASP A 33 -2.91 19.12 -13.29
C ASP A 33 -4.25 18.37 -13.46
N TYR A 34 -4.63 18.12 -14.70
CA TYR A 34 -5.93 17.53 -15.04
C TYR A 34 -6.02 16.01 -14.82
N SER A 35 -4.92 15.32 -14.56
CA SER A 35 -4.84 13.85 -14.64
C SER A 35 -5.82 13.16 -13.70
N VAL A 36 -5.86 13.57 -12.43
CA VAL A 36 -6.79 13.04 -11.42
C VAL A 36 -8.23 13.38 -11.77
N GLY A 37 -8.48 14.63 -12.20
CA GLY A 37 -9.81 15.07 -12.62
C GLY A 37 -10.34 14.28 -13.81
N ALA A 38 -9.49 14.03 -14.83
CA ALA A 38 -9.84 13.23 -15.99
C ALA A 38 -10.14 11.78 -15.62
N LEU A 39 -9.32 11.18 -14.75
CA LEU A 39 -9.50 9.81 -14.27
C LEU A 39 -10.85 9.65 -13.53
N LYS A 40 -11.17 10.54 -12.61
CA LYS A 40 -12.44 10.53 -11.89
C LYS A 40 -13.63 10.79 -12.81
N GLY A 41 -13.51 11.78 -13.72
CA GLY A 41 -14.54 12.07 -14.71
C GLY A 41 -14.88 10.88 -15.60
N GLN A 42 -13.85 10.15 -16.07
CA GLN A 42 -14.01 8.92 -16.83
C GLN A 42 -14.71 7.83 -16.01
N LEU A 43 -14.29 7.62 -14.76
CA LEU A 43 -14.91 6.63 -13.88
C LEU A 43 -16.39 6.94 -13.63
N TYR A 44 -16.75 8.20 -13.32
CA TYR A 44 -18.15 8.58 -13.16
C TYR A 44 -18.97 8.44 -14.45
N SER A 45 -18.36 8.68 -15.60
CA SER A 45 -19.04 8.49 -16.90
C SER A 45 -19.32 7.02 -17.20
N LEU A 46 -18.37 6.13 -16.86
CA LEU A 46 -18.49 4.69 -17.10
C LEU A 46 -19.29 3.98 -16.01
N ILE A 47 -19.23 4.45 -14.77
CA ILE A 47 -19.81 3.84 -13.58
C ILE A 47 -20.51 4.92 -12.75
N PRO A 48 -21.70 5.40 -13.16
CA PRO A 48 -22.34 6.58 -12.54
C PRO A 48 -22.65 6.43 -11.03
N LYS A 49 -22.75 5.18 -10.52
CA LYS A 49 -22.98 4.89 -9.09
C LYS A 49 -21.69 4.59 -8.32
N ALA A 50 -20.50 4.75 -8.91
CA ALA A 50 -19.25 4.52 -8.20
C ALA A 50 -19.07 5.51 -7.06
N ARG A 51 -18.53 5.02 -5.94
CA ARG A 51 -17.93 5.85 -4.89
C ARG A 51 -16.42 5.81 -5.06
N ILE A 52 -15.86 6.94 -5.45
CA ILE A 52 -14.42 7.05 -5.65
C ILE A 52 -13.80 7.57 -4.34
N VAL A 53 -12.79 6.88 -3.85
CA VAL A 53 -12.03 7.24 -2.64
C VAL A 53 -10.56 7.35 -3.00
N ASP A 54 -9.97 8.49 -2.72
CA ASP A 54 -8.54 8.69 -2.93
C ASP A 54 -7.79 8.15 -1.72
N ILE A 55 -6.87 7.21 -1.95
CA ILE A 55 -5.90 6.81 -0.94
C ILE A 55 -4.78 7.85 -0.91
N SER A 56 -4.16 8.09 -2.07
CA SER A 56 -3.21 9.20 -2.26
C SER A 56 -3.01 9.47 -3.75
N HIS A 57 -2.82 10.74 -4.11
CA HIS A 57 -2.31 11.16 -5.41
C HIS A 57 -0.91 11.80 -5.29
N GLN A 58 -0.35 11.80 -4.07
CA GLN A 58 0.94 12.40 -3.72
C GLN A 58 2.03 11.34 -3.52
N VAL A 59 1.85 10.13 -4.06
CA VAL A 59 2.92 9.12 -4.09
C VAL A 59 4.10 9.70 -4.85
N ASP A 60 5.31 9.54 -4.33
CA ASP A 60 6.51 9.95 -5.04
C ASP A 60 6.57 9.29 -6.42
N ARG A 61 7.02 10.04 -7.42
CA ARG A 61 7.00 9.60 -8.82
C ARG A 61 7.70 8.27 -8.99
N TYR A 62 6.98 7.32 -9.60
CA TYR A 62 7.45 5.95 -9.87
C TYR A 62 7.72 5.10 -8.62
N SER A 63 7.40 5.58 -7.40
CA SER A 63 7.63 4.86 -6.14
C SER A 63 6.57 3.80 -5.88
N ILE A 64 6.76 2.62 -6.45
CA ILE A 64 5.86 1.47 -6.21
C ILE A 64 5.90 0.98 -4.77
N THR A 65 7.00 1.21 -4.06
CA THR A 65 7.16 0.86 -2.64
C THR A 65 6.24 1.69 -1.77
N GLU A 66 6.26 2.99 -1.97
CA GLU A 66 5.38 3.91 -1.26
C GLU A 66 3.91 3.61 -1.57
N ALA A 67 3.58 3.39 -2.85
CA ALA A 67 2.24 2.99 -3.25
C ALA A 67 1.77 1.71 -2.54
N ALA A 68 2.63 0.69 -2.47
CA ALA A 68 2.34 -0.56 -1.78
C ALA A 68 2.12 -0.34 -0.28
N TYR A 69 2.98 0.43 0.38
CA TYR A 69 2.87 0.76 1.79
C TYR A 69 1.56 1.49 2.11
N LEU A 70 1.23 2.55 1.36
CA LEU A 70 0.01 3.32 1.56
C LEU A 70 -1.25 2.47 1.35
N LEU A 71 -1.28 1.67 0.28
CA LEU A 71 -2.42 0.82 0.00
C LEU A 71 -2.56 -0.33 1.01
N GLN A 72 -1.45 -0.93 1.48
CA GLN A 72 -1.47 -1.90 2.58
C GLN A 72 -2.10 -1.34 3.86
N GLY A 73 -1.84 -0.07 4.15
CA GLY A 73 -2.40 0.63 5.31
C GLY A 73 -3.91 0.87 5.21
N ALA A 74 -4.47 0.84 4.01
CA ALA A 74 -5.85 1.26 3.78
C ALA A 74 -6.79 0.13 3.34
N TYR A 75 -6.35 -0.79 2.46
CA TYR A 75 -7.27 -1.69 1.73
C TYR A 75 -8.16 -2.55 2.64
N ARG A 76 -7.65 -3.00 3.79
CA ARG A 76 -8.40 -3.86 4.72
C ARG A 76 -9.60 -3.19 5.38
N TYR A 77 -9.69 -1.87 5.32
CA TYR A 77 -10.83 -1.12 5.82
C TYR A 77 -11.95 -0.96 4.78
N PHE A 78 -11.71 -1.40 3.55
CA PHE A 78 -12.71 -1.42 2.50
C PHE A 78 -13.40 -2.78 2.44
N PRO A 79 -14.70 -2.82 2.09
CA PRO A 79 -15.45 -4.08 1.98
C PRO A 79 -14.94 -4.95 0.82
N GLU A 80 -15.26 -6.24 0.87
CA GLU A 80 -15.07 -7.14 -0.26
C GLU A 80 -15.73 -6.58 -1.54
N GLY A 81 -15.16 -6.90 -2.69
CA GLY A 81 -15.58 -6.39 -3.99
C GLY A 81 -15.06 -4.98 -4.32
N THR A 82 -14.34 -4.31 -3.40
CA THR A 82 -13.70 -3.02 -3.70
C THR A 82 -12.66 -3.19 -4.81
N ILE A 83 -12.62 -2.20 -5.71
CA ILE A 83 -11.66 -2.15 -6.81
C ILE A 83 -10.61 -1.07 -6.50
N HIS A 84 -9.36 -1.47 -6.42
CA HIS A 84 -8.22 -0.60 -6.19
C HIS A 84 -7.47 -0.36 -7.50
N ILE A 85 -7.45 0.88 -7.97
CA ILE A 85 -6.66 1.28 -9.13
C ILE A 85 -5.34 1.88 -8.63
N MET A 86 -4.24 1.17 -8.90
CA MET A 86 -2.89 1.60 -8.60
C MET A 86 -2.24 2.14 -9.87
N GLY A 87 -2.16 3.48 -9.97
CA GLY A 87 -1.70 4.21 -11.14
C GLY A 87 -0.30 4.80 -10.97
N VAL A 88 0.60 4.11 -10.24
CA VAL A 88 1.98 4.52 -10.04
C VAL A 88 2.89 3.70 -10.96
N ASN A 89 3.79 4.36 -11.70
CA ASN A 89 4.66 3.69 -12.66
C ASN A 89 3.86 2.72 -13.59
N ASN A 90 2.73 3.20 -14.09
CA ASN A 90 1.71 2.37 -14.75
C ASN A 90 1.83 2.37 -16.29
N GLU A 91 3.01 2.59 -16.82
CA GLU A 91 3.31 2.52 -18.25
C GLU A 91 3.29 1.07 -18.73
N LEU A 92 2.71 0.84 -19.90
CA LEU A 92 2.61 -0.49 -20.52
C LEU A 92 3.59 -0.60 -21.71
N SER A 93 4.06 -1.82 -21.97
CA SER A 93 4.89 -2.15 -23.12
C SER A 93 4.55 -3.56 -23.66
N ALA A 94 5.32 -4.03 -24.62
CA ALA A 94 5.20 -5.41 -25.09
C ALA A 94 5.47 -6.42 -23.97
N GLU A 95 6.42 -6.11 -23.08
CA GLU A 95 6.86 -6.97 -21.97
C GLU A 95 6.13 -6.68 -20.68
N ARG A 96 5.58 -5.46 -20.53
CA ARG A 96 4.88 -5.00 -19.32
C ARG A 96 3.39 -4.89 -19.58
N GLY A 97 2.63 -5.88 -19.11
CA GLY A 97 1.17 -5.93 -19.21
C GLY A 97 0.45 -5.18 -18.10
N LEU A 98 -0.88 -5.05 -18.25
CA LEU A 98 -1.78 -4.66 -17.18
C LEU A 98 -2.23 -5.92 -16.45
N LEU A 99 -2.17 -5.91 -15.13
CA LEU A 99 -2.52 -7.03 -14.28
C LEU A 99 -3.77 -6.74 -13.46
N LEU A 100 -4.52 -7.79 -13.19
CA LEU A 100 -5.57 -7.83 -12.18
C LEU A 100 -5.15 -8.81 -11.09
N LEU A 101 -4.97 -8.31 -9.88
CA LEU A 101 -4.80 -9.13 -8.69
C LEU A 101 -6.15 -9.27 -8.00
N VAL A 102 -6.53 -10.51 -7.68
CA VAL A 102 -7.62 -10.84 -6.75
C VAL A 102 -7.00 -11.30 -5.43
N TYR A 103 -7.26 -10.55 -4.38
CA TYR A 103 -6.63 -10.80 -3.08
C TYR A 103 -7.57 -10.40 -1.94
N GLU A 104 -7.75 -11.28 -0.96
CA GLU A 104 -8.63 -11.07 0.20
C GLU A 104 -10.04 -10.54 -0.20
N GLY A 105 -10.64 -11.08 -1.27
CA GLY A 105 -11.97 -10.71 -1.76
C GLY A 105 -12.05 -9.35 -2.48
N GLN A 106 -10.94 -8.72 -2.79
CA GLN A 106 -10.85 -7.41 -3.44
C GLN A 106 -10.04 -7.48 -4.74
N TYR A 107 -10.20 -6.46 -5.59
CA TYR A 107 -9.59 -6.38 -6.92
C TYR A 107 -8.56 -5.26 -6.98
N PHE A 108 -7.38 -5.53 -7.55
CA PHE A 108 -6.32 -4.54 -7.71
C PHE A 108 -5.85 -4.50 -9.15
N ILE A 109 -5.96 -3.33 -9.79
CA ILE A 109 -5.57 -3.12 -11.19
C ILE A 109 -4.27 -2.33 -11.20
N THR A 110 -3.23 -2.89 -11.81
CA THR A 110 -1.87 -2.30 -11.84
C THR A 110 -1.10 -2.76 -13.08
N ALA A 111 -0.06 -2.04 -13.49
CA ALA A 111 0.90 -2.59 -14.44
C ALA A 111 1.76 -3.68 -13.77
N ASP A 112 2.40 -4.52 -14.58
CA ASP A 112 3.42 -5.47 -14.11
C ASP A 112 4.74 -4.72 -13.82
N ASN A 113 4.76 -4.03 -12.69
CA ASN A 113 5.84 -3.15 -12.24
C ASN A 113 6.49 -3.60 -10.91
N GLY A 114 6.08 -4.78 -10.38
CA GLY A 114 6.55 -5.32 -9.10
C GLY A 114 5.68 -4.95 -7.89
N PHE A 115 4.63 -4.15 -8.07
CA PHE A 115 3.69 -3.79 -7.00
C PHE A 115 3.10 -5.02 -6.32
N ILE A 116 2.66 -6.02 -7.09
CA ILE A 116 2.00 -7.22 -6.53
C ILE A 116 2.90 -7.94 -5.53
N ALA A 117 4.17 -8.14 -5.87
CA ALA A 117 5.13 -8.81 -5.00
C ALA A 117 5.34 -8.03 -3.69
N LEU A 118 5.47 -6.70 -3.77
CA LEU A 118 5.60 -5.82 -2.60
C LEU A 118 4.34 -5.81 -1.74
N PHE A 119 3.19 -5.68 -2.38
CA PHE A 119 1.89 -5.55 -1.70
C PHE A 119 1.48 -6.82 -0.97
N THR A 120 1.63 -7.97 -1.63
CA THR A 120 1.23 -9.26 -1.06
C THR A 120 2.29 -9.90 -0.17
N HIS A 121 3.55 -9.41 -0.21
CA HIS A 121 4.72 -10.08 0.39
C HIS A 121 4.83 -11.54 -0.05
N ASN A 122 4.40 -11.86 -1.27
CA ASN A 122 4.32 -13.22 -1.82
C ASN A 122 3.51 -14.21 -0.97
N LYS A 123 2.54 -13.73 -0.22
CA LYS A 123 1.65 -14.58 0.58
C LYS A 123 0.76 -15.41 -0.33
N LYS A 124 0.44 -16.62 0.13
CA LYS A 124 -0.52 -17.50 -0.56
C LYS A 124 -1.91 -16.86 -0.61
N GLY A 125 -2.68 -17.19 -1.65
CA GLY A 125 -4.05 -16.71 -1.83
C GLY A 125 -4.19 -15.50 -2.76
N ALA A 126 -3.10 -15.01 -3.35
CA ALA A 126 -3.11 -14.03 -4.42
C ALA A 126 -3.34 -14.73 -5.77
N GLU A 127 -4.39 -14.34 -6.49
CA GLU A 127 -4.63 -14.77 -7.86
C GLU A 127 -4.34 -13.61 -8.79
N VAL A 128 -3.42 -13.80 -9.73
CA VAL A 128 -2.99 -12.77 -10.67
C VAL A 128 -3.40 -13.16 -12.08
N TYR A 129 -3.95 -12.20 -12.82
CA TYR A 129 -4.36 -12.35 -14.21
C TYR A 129 -3.69 -11.29 -15.07
N LEU A 130 -3.10 -11.72 -16.20
CA LEU A 130 -2.67 -10.81 -17.26
C LEU A 130 -3.91 -10.42 -18.08
N LEU A 131 -4.22 -9.14 -18.08
CA LEU A 131 -5.41 -8.63 -18.74
C LEU A 131 -5.26 -8.62 -20.27
N ASP A 132 -6.31 -9.06 -20.97
CA ASP A 132 -6.36 -9.10 -22.43
C ASP A 132 -6.69 -7.69 -22.97
N LEU A 133 -5.67 -7.01 -23.47
CA LEU A 133 -5.79 -5.72 -24.14
C LEU A 133 -5.48 -5.87 -25.62
N GLU A 134 -6.40 -5.45 -26.49
CA GLU A 134 -6.22 -5.48 -27.96
C GLU A 134 -5.03 -4.60 -28.39
N ASP A 135 -4.86 -3.46 -27.73
CA ASP A 135 -3.72 -2.55 -27.92
C ASP A 135 -3.27 -2.02 -26.54
N ARG A 136 -1.98 -2.07 -26.25
CA ARG A 136 -1.39 -1.56 -25.00
C ARG A 136 -0.85 -0.14 -25.13
N ARG A 137 -0.94 0.46 -26.33
CA ARG A 137 -0.43 1.81 -26.58
C ARG A 137 -1.37 2.85 -26.00
N SER A 138 -0.88 3.60 -25.03
CA SER A 138 -1.56 4.78 -24.48
C SER A 138 -0.53 5.65 -23.79
N ILE A 139 -0.68 6.96 -23.93
CA ILE A 139 0.06 7.94 -23.13
C ILE A 139 -0.47 8.06 -21.70
N PHE A 140 -1.67 7.50 -21.44
CA PHE A 140 -2.31 7.50 -20.13
C PHE A 140 -3.00 6.15 -19.88
N PRO A 141 -2.23 5.07 -19.61
CA PRO A 141 -2.78 3.72 -19.48
C PRO A 141 -3.83 3.57 -18.40
N THR A 142 -3.65 4.21 -17.24
CA THR A 142 -4.61 4.18 -16.13
C THR A 142 -5.99 4.69 -16.58
N LEU A 143 -6.04 5.80 -17.31
CA LEU A 143 -7.27 6.33 -17.87
C LEU A 143 -7.84 5.44 -18.96
N ALA A 144 -6.99 5.00 -19.90
CA ALA A 144 -7.42 4.29 -21.11
C ALA A 144 -7.93 2.87 -20.82
N PHE A 145 -7.31 2.18 -19.86
CA PHE A 145 -7.54 0.75 -19.64
C PHE A 145 -8.09 0.43 -18.25
N SER A 146 -7.49 0.93 -17.17
CA SER A 146 -7.90 0.56 -15.80
C SER A 146 -9.35 0.94 -15.50
N THR A 147 -9.83 2.07 -16.03
CA THR A 147 -11.22 2.51 -15.87
C THR A 147 -12.23 1.57 -16.56
N LYS A 148 -11.88 1.03 -17.74
CA LYS A 148 -12.72 0.08 -18.46
C LYS A 148 -12.74 -1.29 -17.80
N ILE A 149 -11.63 -1.73 -17.26
CA ILE A 149 -11.56 -2.97 -16.47
C ILE A 149 -12.41 -2.83 -15.20
N ALA A 150 -12.30 -1.70 -14.49
CA ALA A 150 -13.15 -1.40 -13.34
C ALA A 150 -14.64 -1.42 -13.72
N GLN A 151 -15.02 -0.83 -14.86
CA GLN A 151 -16.40 -0.89 -15.36
C GLN A 151 -16.87 -2.33 -15.58
N ARG A 152 -16.07 -3.17 -16.24
CA ARG A 152 -16.42 -4.58 -16.49
C ARG A 152 -16.58 -5.37 -15.20
N LEU A 153 -15.72 -5.14 -14.21
CA LEU A 153 -15.84 -5.74 -12.88
C LEU A 153 -17.14 -5.31 -12.18
N CYS A 154 -17.47 -4.02 -12.21
CA CYS A 154 -18.72 -3.50 -11.66
C CYS A 154 -19.98 -4.06 -12.36
N GLN A 155 -19.87 -4.46 -13.62
CA GLN A 155 -20.93 -5.13 -14.37
C GLN A 155 -21.02 -6.63 -14.09
N GLY A 156 -20.18 -7.17 -13.20
CA GLY A 156 -20.15 -8.58 -12.87
C GLY A 156 -19.45 -9.47 -13.90
N THR A 157 -18.61 -8.90 -14.77
CA THR A 157 -17.83 -9.72 -15.71
C THR A 157 -16.90 -10.65 -14.92
N PRO A 158 -16.96 -11.97 -15.14
CA PRO A 158 -16.05 -12.90 -14.48
C PRO A 158 -14.57 -12.58 -14.77
N VAL A 159 -13.71 -12.70 -13.78
CA VAL A 159 -12.27 -12.39 -13.90
C VAL A 159 -11.62 -13.18 -15.05
N ALA A 160 -11.98 -14.45 -15.22
CA ALA A 160 -11.50 -15.31 -16.30
C ALA A 160 -11.90 -14.82 -17.73
N ALA A 161 -12.87 -13.92 -17.84
CA ALA A 161 -13.24 -13.28 -19.10
C ALA A 161 -12.53 -11.92 -19.32
N LEU A 162 -11.69 -11.49 -18.37
CA LEU A 162 -10.90 -10.27 -18.45
C LEU A 162 -9.45 -10.54 -18.84
N GLY A 163 -8.94 -11.73 -18.55
CA GLY A 163 -7.56 -12.09 -18.79
C GLY A 163 -7.24 -13.54 -18.42
N THR A 164 -5.99 -13.90 -18.56
CA THR A 164 -5.49 -15.26 -18.30
C THR A 164 -4.69 -15.33 -17.00
N PRO A 165 -4.75 -16.45 -16.24
CA PRO A 165 -3.92 -16.62 -15.05
C PRO A 165 -2.44 -16.38 -15.35
N TYR A 166 -1.76 -15.65 -14.47
CA TYR A 166 -0.39 -15.19 -14.70
C TYR A 166 0.47 -15.35 -13.45
N SER A 167 1.56 -16.11 -13.56
CA SER A 167 2.47 -16.41 -12.45
C SER A 167 3.86 -15.76 -12.60
N GLU A 168 4.14 -15.16 -13.75
CA GLU A 168 5.46 -14.60 -14.09
C GLU A 168 5.57 -13.11 -13.80
N HIS A 169 4.70 -12.55 -12.94
CA HIS A 169 4.74 -11.14 -12.60
C HIS A 169 6.07 -10.75 -11.93
N LEU A 170 6.48 -9.51 -12.16
CA LEU A 170 7.77 -9.01 -11.73
C LEU A 170 7.95 -9.13 -10.22
N TYR A 171 9.04 -9.80 -9.82
CA TYR A 171 9.44 -9.98 -8.43
C TYR A 171 10.52 -8.96 -8.05
N ILE A 172 10.35 -8.26 -6.94
CA ILE A 172 11.33 -7.31 -6.41
C ILE A 172 11.87 -7.85 -5.09
N SER A 173 13.11 -8.33 -5.09
CA SER A 173 13.76 -8.93 -3.91
C SER A 173 14.41 -7.91 -2.96
N ASN A 174 14.68 -6.70 -3.42
CA ASN A 174 15.49 -5.72 -2.68
C ASN A 174 14.78 -5.12 -1.44
N PHE A 175 13.51 -5.45 -1.24
CA PHE A 175 12.71 -4.97 -0.11
C PHE A 175 12.62 -5.93 1.07
N ILE A 176 13.17 -7.13 0.93
CA ILE A 176 13.18 -8.10 2.03
C ILE A 176 14.39 -7.78 2.92
N PRO A 177 14.20 -7.55 4.24
CA PRO A 177 15.31 -7.37 5.15
C PRO A 177 16.25 -8.57 5.11
N LYS A 178 17.55 -8.31 5.12
CA LYS A 178 18.57 -9.35 5.18
C LYS A 178 18.84 -9.72 6.62
N VAL A 179 18.70 -11.00 6.94
CA VAL A 179 18.93 -11.52 8.28
C VAL A 179 20.28 -12.23 8.33
N ARG A 180 21.09 -11.88 9.32
CA ARG A 180 22.36 -12.53 9.67
C ARG A 180 22.35 -12.88 11.14
N ALA A 181 23.26 -13.75 11.59
CA ALA A 181 23.30 -14.23 12.97
C ALA A 181 23.27 -13.13 14.04
N GLN A 182 23.90 -11.99 13.78
CA GLN A 182 24.05 -10.86 14.73
C GLN A 182 23.41 -9.56 14.22
N ARG A 183 22.74 -9.58 13.08
CA ARG A 183 22.21 -8.34 12.46
C ARG A 183 21.03 -8.59 11.57
N ILE A 184 20.03 -7.70 11.67
CA ILE A 184 19.02 -7.48 10.62
C ILE A 184 19.41 -6.21 9.87
N GLU A 185 19.39 -6.26 8.53
CA GLU A 185 19.65 -5.11 7.67
C GLU A 185 18.42 -4.88 6.77
N GLY A 186 17.75 -3.79 6.99
CA GLY A 186 16.60 -3.31 6.23
C GLY A 186 16.88 -1.96 5.61
N SER A 187 15.82 -1.30 5.17
CA SER A 187 15.86 0.04 4.59
C SER A 187 14.64 0.87 4.98
N VAL A 188 14.77 2.17 4.89
CA VAL A 188 13.67 3.12 5.00
C VAL A 188 12.78 2.97 3.76
N ILE A 189 11.49 2.71 3.97
CA ILE A 189 10.52 2.50 2.90
C ILE A 189 9.55 3.67 2.73
N TYR A 190 9.36 4.46 3.79
CA TYR A 190 8.42 5.59 3.78
C TYR A 190 8.82 6.63 4.83
N ILE A 191 8.53 7.88 4.56
CA ILE A 191 8.57 8.98 5.51
C ILE A 191 7.19 9.60 5.56
N ASP A 192 6.55 9.58 6.72
CA ASP A 192 5.17 10.04 6.85
C ASP A 192 5.06 11.58 6.89
N HIS A 193 3.82 12.08 6.94
CA HIS A 193 3.54 13.51 6.98
C HIS A 193 4.11 14.21 8.23
N PHE A 194 4.34 13.48 9.31
CA PHE A 194 4.96 14.00 10.54
C PHE A 194 6.50 13.96 10.48
N GLY A 195 7.07 13.41 9.40
CA GLY A 195 8.50 13.19 9.24
C GLY A 195 9.01 11.97 10.00
N ASN A 196 8.14 11.06 10.44
CA ASN A 196 8.55 9.79 11.02
C ASN A 196 9.11 8.88 9.94
N VAL A 197 10.08 8.04 10.32
CA VAL A 197 10.85 7.21 9.40
C VAL A 197 10.44 5.75 9.55
N VAL A 198 9.81 5.18 8.54
CA VAL A 198 9.31 3.80 8.53
C VAL A 198 10.31 2.89 7.83
N SER A 199 10.70 1.79 8.49
CA SER A 199 11.54 0.75 7.91
C SER A 199 10.73 -0.41 7.34
N ASN A 200 11.37 -1.27 6.54
CA ASN A 200 10.78 -2.55 6.10
C ASN A 200 10.92 -3.68 7.12
N ILE A 201 11.42 -3.41 8.33
CA ILE A 201 11.58 -4.40 9.40
C ILE A 201 10.26 -4.50 10.17
N THR A 202 9.66 -5.69 10.21
CA THR A 202 8.40 -5.92 10.91
C THR A 202 8.61 -6.35 12.36
N GLU A 203 7.60 -6.10 13.20
CA GLU A 203 7.55 -6.61 14.58
C GLU A 203 7.76 -8.13 14.63
N ALA A 204 7.10 -8.87 13.73
CA ALA A 204 7.21 -10.33 13.66
C ALA A 204 8.64 -10.78 13.40
N LEU A 205 9.29 -10.19 12.38
CA LEU A 205 10.68 -10.51 12.05
C LEU A 205 11.63 -10.19 13.22
N LEU A 206 11.45 -9.01 13.85
CA LEU A 206 12.31 -8.61 14.95
C LEU A 206 12.15 -9.53 16.16
N ARG A 207 10.89 -9.93 16.50
CA ARG A 207 10.66 -10.89 17.61
C ARG A 207 11.25 -12.26 17.33
N GLU A 208 11.09 -12.76 16.10
CA GLU A 208 11.64 -14.05 15.67
C GLU A 208 13.16 -14.09 15.79
N GLU A 209 13.85 -13.01 15.41
CA GLU A 209 15.30 -12.97 15.37
C GLU A 209 15.93 -12.52 16.70
N ALA A 210 15.28 -11.66 17.45
CA ALA A 210 15.80 -11.16 18.73
C ALA A 210 15.95 -12.27 19.75
N LYS A 211 14.99 -13.19 19.88
CA LYS A 211 15.03 -14.33 20.82
C LYS A 211 15.34 -13.90 22.27
N GLY A 212 14.83 -12.74 22.67
CA GLY A 212 15.05 -12.16 23.98
C GLY A 212 16.41 -11.44 24.17
N ARG A 213 17.22 -11.33 23.11
CA ARG A 213 18.46 -10.55 23.14
C ARG A 213 18.16 -9.06 23.13
N ARG A 214 19.02 -8.28 23.74
CA ARG A 214 19.07 -6.83 23.54
C ARG A 214 19.71 -6.51 22.20
N PHE A 215 19.43 -5.31 21.70
CA PHE A 215 19.93 -4.87 20.41
C PHE A 215 20.06 -3.34 20.36
N ASN A 216 20.87 -2.86 19.43
CA ASN A 216 20.92 -1.47 19.02
C ASN A 216 20.27 -1.31 17.66
N VAL A 217 19.46 -0.26 17.50
CA VAL A 217 18.84 0.10 16.23
C VAL A 217 19.54 1.32 15.65
N TYR A 218 19.89 1.23 14.37
CA TYR A 218 20.53 2.32 13.63
C TYR A 218 19.68 2.67 12.42
N PHE A 219 19.25 3.92 12.35
CA PHE A 219 18.73 4.52 11.14
C PHE A 219 19.84 5.33 10.50
N ARG A 220 20.46 4.80 9.42
CA ARG A 220 21.70 5.30 8.82
C ARG A 220 22.84 5.32 9.84
N TYR A 221 23.15 6.48 10.43
CA TYR A 221 24.22 6.64 11.43
C TYR A 221 23.68 6.99 12.83
N GLN A 222 22.38 7.17 12.96
CA GLN A 222 21.76 7.52 14.23
C GLN A 222 21.42 6.26 15.02
N SER A 223 22.00 6.13 16.20
CA SER A 223 21.69 5.06 17.13
C SER A 223 20.50 5.45 17.99
N VAL A 224 19.55 4.55 18.12
CA VAL A 224 18.55 4.56 19.19
C VAL A 224 18.95 3.45 20.14
N ASP A 225 19.23 3.81 21.39
CA ASP A 225 19.97 2.99 22.36
C ASP A 225 19.35 1.61 22.68
N ASN A 226 20.18 0.79 23.33
CA ASN A 226 19.94 -0.57 23.84
C ASN A 226 18.48 -0.91 24.13
N SER A 227 17.78 -1.38 23.12
CA SER A 227 16.37 -1.71 23.20
C SER A 227 16.16 -3.22 23.34
N SER A 228 15.13 -3.62 24.05
CA SER A 228 14.48 -4.91 23.88
C SER A 228 13.20 -4.72 23.07
N VAL A 229 12.62 -5.82 22.56
CA VAL A 229 11.36 -5.71 21.79
C VAL A 229 10.24 -5.13 22.64
N GLU A 230 10.27 -5.40 23.95
CA GLU A 230 9.29 -4.96 24.93
C GLU A 230 9.39 -3.45 25.23
N GLU A 231 10.55 -2.84 25.00
CA GLU A 231 10.78 -1.40 25.19
C GLU A 231 10.31 -0.57 23.98
N ILE A 232 10.05 -1.21 22.82
CA ILE A 232 9.51 -0.51 21.66
C ILE A 232 8.06 -0.11 21.90
N CYS A 233 7.77 1.17 21.73
CA CYS A 233 6.44 1.72 21.96
C CYS A 233 5.38 1.07 21.04
N THR A 234 4.17 0.97 21.55
CA THR A 234 3.00 0.49 20.80
C THR A 234 2.01 1.63 20.46
N GLN A 235 2.31 2.84 20.94
CA GLN A 235 1.52 4.05 20.69
C GLN A 235 2.41 5.29 20.79
N TYR A 236 2.10 6.34 20.05
CA TYR A 236 2.93 7.56 19.97
C TYR A 236 2.95 8.41 21.24
N ASN A 237 2.01 8.24 22.14
CA ASN A 237 1.92 8.99 23.38
C ASN A 237 2.21 8.14 24.62
N GLN A 238 2.94 7.06 24.46
CA GLN A 238 3.33 6.18 25.55
C GLN A 238 4.38 6.89 26.42
N LYS A 239 3.93 7.57 27.48
CA LYS A 239 4.74 8.41 28.36
C LYS A 239 5.06 7.75 29.69
N GLU A 240 5.45 6.52 29.72
CA GLU A 240 5.75 5.95 31.04
C GLU A 240 7.14 6.29 31.56
N ASP A 241 8.11 6.68 30.72
CA ASP A 241 9.50 6.83 31.13
C ASP A 241 10.24 8.07 30.60
N GLY A 242 9.64 9.25 30.75
CA GLY A 242 10.44 10.45 30.71
C GLY A 242 10.88 10.98 29.34
N LEU A 243 10.25 10.56 28.24
CA LEU A 243 10.49 11.18 26.94
C LEU A 243 10.11 12.66 26.98
N SER A 244 11.05 13.51 26.66
CA SER A 244 10.86 14.94 26.50
C SER A 244 10.49 15.26 25.05
N ALA A 245 9.79 16.40 24.85
CA ALA A 245 9.54 16.87 23.49
C ALA A 245 10.87 17.02 22.74
N GLY A 246 10.96 16.37 21.58
CA GLY A 246 12.17 16.35 20.75
C GLY A 246 13.01 15.07 20.88
N ASP A 247 12.71 14.19 21.83
CA ASP A 247 13.43 12.93 21.97
C ASP A 247 12.98 11.92 20.88
N PRO A 248 13.92 11.20 20.25
CA PRO A 248 13.62 10.12 19.34
C PRO A 248 13.15 8.87 20.11
N PHE A 249 12.20 8.15 19.54
CA PHE A 249 11.76 6.86 20.07
C PHE A 249 11.38 5.90 18.95
N LEU A 250 11.38 4.60 19.28
CA LEU A 250 10.94 3.54 18.38
C LEU A 250 9.49 3.17 18.66
N VAL A 251 8.73 2.90 17.60
CA VAL A 251 7.35 2.44 17.69
C VAL A 251 7.09 1.38 16.62
N PHE A 252 6.24 0.40 16.92
CA PHE A 252 5.62 -0.43 15.88
C PHE A 252 4.35 0.26 15.41
N ASN A 253 4.38 0.76 14.18
CA ASN A 253 3.24 1.47 13.62
C ASN A 253 2.03 0.56 13.36
N HIS A 254 0.96 1.14 12.80
CA HIS A 254 -0.29 0.42 12.51
C HIS A 254 -0.10 -0.84 11.64
N LEU A 255 0.82 -0.81 10.69
CA LEU A 255 1.18 -1.96 9.84
C LEU A 255 2.20 -2.90 10.48
N LYS A 256 2.60 -2.65 11.74
CA LYS A 256 3.59 -3.44 12.46
C LYS A 256 5.00 -3.34 11.89
N TYR A 257 5.31 -2.26 11.17
CA TYR A 257 6.67 -1.92 10.81
C TYR A 257 7.35 -1.13 11.93
N LEU A 258 8.66 -1.35 12.09
CA LEU A 258 9.50 -0.56 12.97
C LEU A 258 9.64 0.84 12.40
N GLU A 259 9.28 1.82 13.20
CA GLU A 259 9.28 3.22 12.86
C GLU A 259 10.04 4.03 13.92
N MET A 260 10.79 5.03 13.47
CA MET A 260 11.40 6.02 14.36
C MET A 260 10.61 7.32 14.29
N ALA A 261 10.14 7.76 15.42
CA ALA A 261 9.43 9.02 15.61
C ALA A 261 10.16 9.93 16.60
N ILE A 262 9.78 11.21 16.60
CA ILE A 262 10.24 12.20 17.59
C ILE A 262 9.01 12.71 18.34
N ASP A 263 9.07 12.73 19.67
CA ASP A 263 7.94 13.18 20.48
C ASP A 263 7.60 14.64 20.15
N LYS A 264 6.32 14.87 19.80
CA LYS A 264 5.78 16.18 19.40
C LYS A 264 6.51 16.87 18.25
N ALA A 265 7.14 16.11 17.37
CA ALA A 265 7.76 16.65 16.17
C ALA A 265 6.74 17.46 15.34
N ASN A 266 7.24 18.57 14.79
CA ASN A 266 6.47 19.39 13.85
C ASN A 266 7.37 19.75 12.67
N PRO A 267 7.18 19.14 11.49
CA PRO A 267 8.01 19.36 10.31
C PRO A 267 8.10 20.84 9.88
N LYS A 268 7.09 21.65 10.23
CA LYS A 268 7.07 23.09 9.91
C LYS A 268 7.86 23.97 10.88
N SER A 269 8.23 23.47 12.07
CA SER A 269 8.95 24.25 13.08
C SER A 269 10.26 23.59 13.52
N PHE A 270 10.21 22.41 14.10
CA PHE A 270 11.39 21.71 14.66
C PHE A 270 11.91 20.58 13.76
N GLY A 271 11.17 20.22 12.70
CA GLY A 271 11.45 19.05 11.87
C GLY A 271 10.87 17.76 12.46
N GLY A 272 10.80 16.71 11.62
CA GLY A 272 10.54 15.34 12.03
C GLY A 272 11.83 14.53 12.07
N SER A 273 11.76 13.24 12.40
CA SER A 273 12.93 12.34 12.47
C SER A 273 13.76 12.38 11.18
N ALA A 274 13.12 12.35 10.02
CA ALA A 274 13.78 12.39 8.73
C ALA A 274 14.63 13.66 8.56
N SER A 275 14.03 14.84 8.77
CA SER A 275 14.71 16.12 8.53
C SER A 275 15.78 16.42 9.58
N LEU A 276 15.54 16.12 10.86
CA LEU A 276 16.50 16.36 11.93
C LEU A 276 17.73 15.45 11.84
N MET A 277 17.55 14.23 11.36
CA MET A 277 18.60 13.23 11.28
C MET A 277 19.17 13.04 9.87
N GLY A 278 18.65 13.78 8.88
CA GLY A 278 19.10 13.69 7.49
C GLY A 278 18.86 12.31 6.87
N ILE A 279 17.72 11.70 7.19
CA ILE A 279 17.34 10.36 6.72
C ILE A 279 16.42 10.47 5.51
N HIS A 280 16.61 9.61 4.54
CA HIS A 280 15.87 9.55 3.29
C HIS A 280 15.33 8.15 3.02
N VAL A 281 14.30 8.05 2.19
CA VAL A 281 13.83 6.76 1.67
C VAL A 281 14.99 6.04 0.97
N GLY A 282 15.15 4.74 1.25
CA GLY A 282 16.25 3.91 0.76
C GLY A 282 17.47 3.86 1.70
N ASP A 283 17.59 4.73 2.70
CA ASP A 283 18.67 4.65 3.67
C ASP A 283 18.61 3.34 4.47
N THR A 284 19.77 2.85 4.86
CA THR A 284 19.90 1.59 5.60
C THR A 284 19.36 1.73 7.02
N VAL A 285 18.59 0.73 7.44
CA VAL A 285 18.21 0.51 8.83
C VAL A 285 18.83 -0.80 9.30
N SER A 286 19.60 -0.78 10.37
CA SER A 286 20.20 -1.99 10.91
C SER A 286 19.87 -2.20 12.38
N ILE A 287 19.74 -3.47 12.77
CA ILE A 287 19.53 -3.90 14.14
C ILE A 287 20.66 -4.85 14.48
N ASP A 288 21.51 -4.47 15.44
CA ASP A 288 22.65 -5.23 15.89
C ASP A 288 22.35 -5.89 17.23
N PHE A 289 22.31 -7.22 17.28
CA PHE A 289 22.05 -8.00 18.49
C PHE A 289 23.30 -8.07 19.38
N ILE A 290 23.06 -7.93 20.69
CA ILE A 290 24.08 -7.94 21.75
C ILE A 290 23.97 -9.24 22.54
#